data_491a40d1fae82a669b2225b4d4f91313
#
_entry.id   491a40d1fae82a669b2225b4d4f91313
#
_cell.length_a   1.000
_cell.length_b   1.000
_cell.length_c   1.000
_cell.angle_alpha   90.00
_cell.angle_beta   90.00
_cell.angle_gamma   90.00
#
_symmetry.space_group_name_H-M   'P 1'
#
loop_
_entity.id
_entity.type
_entity.pdbx_description
1 polymer ?
#
loop_
_entity_poly.entity_id
_entity_poly.type
_entity_poly.pdbx_seq_one_letter_code
_entity_poly.pdbx_strand_id
1 'polypeptide(L)'
;MTVKRTRDEQQAPDLPRPRTKPAEVRLDELMAAAESLFLSQGVEATTISEIVERAQVAKGTFYHYFASKNEMLVALGERYTAHFLQRLEQAVEACAADDWVARLSSWIRASVDTYLATYRIHDIVYTNHHHHDRDNPDKGAILAQLQGILEGGQQAGTWSLSHPGIVASLIYAGVHGATDDVIAARQGDSQALADVIIQSCLRMLGVPRA
;
A
#
# COMPACT_ATOMS: atom_id res chain seq x y z
N MET A 1 46.75 68.92 4.63
CA MET A 1 45.50 68.39 5.18
C MET A 1 45.08 67.20 4.33
N THR A 2 45.40 65.98 4.78
CA THR A 2 45.15 64.75 4.05
C THR A 2 43.99 64.00 4.71
N VAL A 3 42.86 63.91 4.02
CA VAL A 3 41.68 63.20 4.55
C VAL A 3 41.81 61.72 4.24
N LYS A 4 41.92 60.90 5.29
CA LYS A 4 41.83 59.42 5.24
C LYS A 4 40.36 59.02 5.07
N ARG A 5 40.02 58.38 3.93
CA ARG A 5 38.76 57.63 3.76
C ARG A 5 38.89 56.25 4.37
N THR A 6 38.22 56.00 5.45
CA THR A 6 37.96 54.68 5.99
C THR A 6 36.90 53.99 5.15
N ARG A 7 37.24 52.86 4.56
CA ARG A 7 36.30 51.96 3.84
C ARG A 7 35.74 51.00 4.87
N ASP A 8 34.50 51.23 5.27
CA ASP A 8 33.70 50.23 5.99
C ASP A 8 33.23 49.19 4.94
N GLU A 9 33.88 48.03 4.93
CA GLU A 9 33.36 46.87 4.25
C GLU A 9 32.33 46.20 5.17
N GLN A 10 31.04 46.52 4.94
CA GLN A 10 29.95 45.79 5.54
C GLN A 10 29.91 44.39 4.87
N GLN A 11 30.34 43.39 5.61
CA GLN A 11 30.20 41.98 5.32
C GLN A 11 28.69 41.65 5.40
N ALA A 12 28.07 41.30 4.26
CA ALA A 12 26.69 40.80 4.21
C ALA A 12 26.60 39.52 5.04
N PRO A 13 25.53 39.34 5.83
CA PRO A 13 25.36 38.12 6.63
C PRO A 13 25.24 36.89 5.69
N ASP A 14 26.07 35.90 6.00
CA ASP A 14 26.08 34.57 5.34
C ASP A 14 24.73 33.92 5.66
N LEU A 15 23.79 33.97 4.70
CA LEU A 15 22.52 33.28 4.81
C LEU A 15 22.77 31.77 4.87
N PRO A 16 22.24 31.05 5.84
CA PRO A 16 22.45 29.62 5.96
C PRO A 16 21.96 28.94 4.66
N ARG A 17 22.85 28.22 3.99
CA ARG A 17 22.52 27.39 2.83
C ARG A 17 21.38 26.46 3.22
N PRO A 18 20.32 26.32 2.39
CA PRO A 18 19.21 25.43 2.71
C PRO A 18 19.75 24.04 3.01
N ARG A 19 19.47 23.53 4.21
CA ARG A 19 19.82 22.18 4.62
C ARG A 19 19.24 21.23 3.59
N THR A 20 20.08 20.48 2.92
CA THR A 20 19.66 19.42 1.98
C THR A 20 18.75 18.46 2.75
N LYS A 21 17.50 18.27 2.30
CA LYS A 21 16.55 17.34 2.93
C LYS A 21 17.19 15.94 3.06
N PRO A 22 16.89 15.18 4.12
CA PRO A 22 17.33 13.79 4.25
C PRO A 22 17.00 12.96 2.99
N ALA A 23 17.81 11.94 2.71
CA ALA A 23 17.64 11.10 1.53
C ALA A 23 16.25 10.44 1.47
N GLU A 24 15.77 9.94 2.61
CA GLU A 24 14.45 9.32 2.76
C GLU A 24 13.30 10.28 2.42
N VAL A 25 13.35 11.52 2.92
CA VAL A 25 12.33 12.53 2.59
C VAL A 25 12.29 12.84 1.10
N ARG A 26 13.45 12.87 0.44
CA ARG A 26 13.51 13.10 -1.02
C ARG A 26 12.95 11.93 -1.82
N LEU A 27 13.19 10.70 -1.36
CA LEU A 27 12.62 9.50 -1.95
C LEU A 27 11.10 9.50 -1.84
N ASP A 28 10.57 9.79 -0.65
CA ASP A 28 9.12 9.86 -0.41
C ASP A 28 8.44 10.94 -1.24
N GLU A 29 9.02 12.14 -1.33
CA GLU A 29 8.50 13.22 -2.16
C GLU A 29 8.50 12.83 -3.65
N LEU A 30 9.55 12.14 -4.11
CA LEU A 30 9.66 11.66 -5.49
C LEU A 30 8.60 10.61 -5.81
N MET A 31 8.41 9.65 -4.91
CA MET A 31 7.39 8.60 -5.04
C MET A 31 5.97 9.17 -4.97
N ALA A 32 5.69 10.09 -4.05
CA ALA A 32 4.40 10.76 -3.96
C ALA A 32 4.08 11.62 -5.20
N ALA A 33 5.08 12.29 -5.76
CA ALA A 33 4.93 13.03 -7.01
C ALA A 33 4.58 12.11 -8.20
N ALA A 34 5.27 10.97 -8.30
CA ALA A 34 5.01 9.97 -9.34
C ALA A 34 3.61 9.37 -9.21
N GLU A 35 3.22 8.92 -8.00
CA GLU A 35 1.90 8.40 -7.72
C GLU A 35 0.79 9.38 -8.12
N SER A 36 0.92 10.65 -7.73
CA SER A 36 -0.05 11.70 -8.09
C SER A 36 -0.16 11.89 -9.60
N LEU A 37 0.95 11.86 -10.34
CA LEU A 37 0.96 11.99 -11.79
C LEU A 37 0.37 10.75 -12.47
N PHE A 38 0.73 9.56 -12.02
CA PHE A 38 0.19 8.31 -12.56
C PHE A 38 -1.32 8.22 -12.36
N LEU A 39 -1.84 8.64 -11.20
CA LEU A 39 -3.27 8.69 -10.92
C LEU A 39 -4.02 9.73 -11.78
N SER A 40 -3.38 10.83 -12.15
CA SER A 40 -4.02 11.93 -12.88
C SER A 40 -4.00 11.77 -14.39
N GLN A 41 -2.90 11.28 -14.97
CA GLN A 41 -2.69 11.24 -16.43
C GLN A 41 -2.23 9.86 -16.94
N GLY A 42 -2.03 8.89 -16.05
CA GLY A 42 -1.56 7.54 -16.40
C GLY A 42 -0.04 7.42 -16.47
N VAL A 43 0.45 6.17 -16.40
CA VAL A 43 1.89 5.87 -16.41
C VAL A 43 2.54 6.26 -17.74
N GLU A 44 1.91 5.91 -18.86
CA GLU A 44 2.49 6.14 -20.20
C GLU A 44 2.67 7.62 -20.52
N ALA A 45 1.67 8.46 -20.19
CA ALA A 45 1.74 9.90 -20.44
C ALA A 45 2.69 10.64 -19.49
N THR A 46 3.04 10.05 -18.33
CA THR A 46 3.90 10.69 -17.34
C THR A 46 5.38 10.56 -17.72
N THR A 47 6.09 11.67 -17.70
CA THR A 47 7.53 11.74 -17.94
C THR A 47 8.34 11.87 -16.65
N ILE A 48 9.60 11.40 -16.67
CA ILE A 48 10.53 11.60 -15.54
C ILE A 48 10.74 13.10 -15.25
N SER A 49 10.70 13.94 -16.27
CA SER A 49 10.87 15.39 -16.10
C SER A 49 9.73 16.01 -15.30
N GLU A 50 8.47 15.62 -15.54
CA GLU A 50 7.32 16.06 -14.75
C GLU A 50 7.38 15.56 -13.30
N ILE A 51 7.85 14.31 -13.10
CA ILE A 51 7.99 13.76 -11.75
C ILE A 51 8.98 14.57 -10.92
N VAL A 52 10.18 14.85 -11.45
CA VAL A 52 11.22 15.58 -10.72
C VAL A 52 10.85 17.06 -10.54
N GLU A 53 10.14 17.66 -11.49
CA GLU A 53 9.61 19.02 -11.36
C GLU A 53 8.58 19.11 -10.24
N ARG A 54 7.63 18.19 -10.20
CA ARG A 54 6.60 18.11 -9.12
C ARG A 54 7.21 17.83 -7.75
N ALA A 55 8.22 16.98 -7.68
CA ALA A 55 8.95 16.67 -6.45
C ALA A 55 9.95 17.78 -6.05
N GLN A 56 10.16 18.80 -6.91
CA GLN A 56 11.15 19.86 -6.71
C GLN A 56 12.57 19.34 -6.49
N VAL A 57 12.97 18.33 -7.21
CA VAL A 57 14.32 17.75 -7.17
C VAL A 57 15.01 17.81 -8.53
N ALA A 58 16.34 17.69 -8.54
CA ALA A 58 17.10 17.60 -9.78
C ALA A 58 16.87 16.24 -10.47
N LYS A 59 16.92 16.20 -11.80
CA LYS A 59 16.78 14.97 -12.59
C LYS A 59 17.78 13.87 -12.20
N GLY A 60 19.00 14.27 -11.80
CA GLY A 60 20.01 13.35 -11.25
C GLY A 60 19.57 12.66 -9.96
N THR A 61 18.68 13.30 -9.16
CA THR A 61 18.12 12.69 -7.95
C THR A 61 17.22 11.51 -8.29
N PHE A 62 16.43 11.59 -9.37
CA PHE A 62 15.64 10.45 -9.85
C PHE A 62 16.56 9.27 -10.16
N TYR A 63 17.57 9.49 -11.00
CA TYR A 63 18.49 8.43 -11.43
C TYR A 63 19.41 7.90 -10.33
N HIS A 64 19.48 8.59 -9.19
CA HIS A 64 20.14 8.07 -7.99
C HIS A 64 19.32 6.95 -7.33
N TYR A 65 17.98 7.02 -7.40
CA TYR A 65 17.07 6.05 -6.77
C TYR A 65 16.52 5.02 -7.75
N PHE A 66 16.27 5.40 -8.99
CA PHE A 66 15.57 4.56 -9.97
C PHE A 66 16.25 4.65 -11.34
N ALA A 67 16.59 3.52 -11.94
CA ALA A 67 17.15 3.50 -13.30
C ALA A 67 16.10 3.86 -14.35
N SER A 68 14.82 3.65 -14.07
CA SER A 68 13.72 3.89 -15.02
C SER A 68 12.39 4.20 -14.31
N LYS A 69 11.42 4.70 -15.09
CA LYS A 69 10.03 4.88 -14.65
C LYS A 69 9.39 3.55 -14.25
N ASN A 70 9.76 2.45 -14.91
CA ASN A 70 9.27 1.12 -14.58
C ASN A 70 9.78 0.62 -13.22
N GLU A 71 11.05 0.86 -12.90
CA GLU A 71 11.61 0.53 -11.58
C GLU A 71 10.92 1.34 -10.47
N MET A 72 10.63 2.61 -10.71
CA MET A 72 9.82 3.41 -9.79
C MET A 72 8.40 2.87 -9.63
N LEU A 73 7.78 2.36 -10.70
CA LEU A 73 6.45 1.75 -10.63
C LEU A 73 6.47 0.48 -9.79
N VAL A 74 7.51 -0.36 -9.92
CA VAL A 74 7.72 -1.54 -9.06
C VAL A 74 7.84 -1.13 -7.59
N ALA A 75 8.68 -0.14 -7.28
CA ALA A 75 8.83 0.36 -5.91
C ALA A 75 7.53 0.97 -5.34
N LEU A 76 6.69 1.58 -6.18
CA LEU A 76 5.35 2.03 -5.77
C LEU A 76 4.44 0.84 -5.44
N GLY A 77 4.52 -0.27 -6.19
CA GLY A 77 3.80 -1.50 -5.89
C GLY A 77 4.21 -2.11 -4.55
N GLU A 78 5.52 -2.23 -4.31
CA GLU A 78 6.06 -2.71 -3.02
C GLU A 78 5.60 -1.82 -1.86
N ARG A 79 5.64 -0.49 -2.02
CA ARG A 79 5.17 0.45 -1.00
C ARG A 79 3.65 0.32 -0.77
N TYR A 80 2.88 0.16 -1.83
CA TYR A 80 1.44 -0.08 -1.75
C TYR A 80 1.16 -1.34 -0.93
N THR A 81 1.80 -2.46 -1.25
CA THR A 81 1.62 -3.73 -0.55
C THR A 81 2.04 -3.66 0.91
N ALA A 82 3.15 -2.99 1.21
CA ALA A 82 3.59 -2.79 2.59
C ALA A 82 2.55 -2.00 3.42
N HIS A 83 1.98 -0.92 2.87
CA HIS A 83 0.92 -0.16 3.53
C HIS A 83 -0.36 -0.98 3.69
N PHE A 84 -0.74 -1.75 2.66
CA PHE A 84 -1.90 -2.63 2.71
C PHE A 84 -1.76 -3.64 3.84
N LEU A 85 -0.65 -4.38 3.90
CA LEU A 85 -0.36 -5.36 4.95
C LEU A 85 -0.35 -4.73 6.35
N GLN A 86 0.24 -3.57 6.50
CA GLN A 86 0.27 -2.85 7.77
C GLN A 86 -1.15 -2.49 8.26
N ARG A 87 -2.03 -2.06 7.37
CA ARG A 87 -3.43 -1.77 7.71
C ARG A 87 -4.18 -2.99 8.19
N LEU A 88 -3.97 -4.14 7.53
CA LEU A 88 -4.57 -5.41 7.94
C LEU A 88 -4.02 -5.88 9.29
N GLU A 89 -2.71 -5.80 9.50
CA GLU A 89 -2.07 -6.17 10.76
C GLU A 89 -2.62 -5.35 11.93
N GLN A 90 -2.69 -4.02 11.79
CA GLN A 90 -3.25 -3.14 12.80
C GLN A 90 -4.70 -3.49 13.15
N ALA A 91 -5.54 -3.83 12.16
CA ALA A 91 -6.91 -4.24 12.39
C ALA A 91 -7.02 -5.58 13.15
N VAL A 92 -6.14 -6.52 12.84
CA VAL A 92 -6.06 -7.82 13.51
C VAL A 92 -5.52 -7.70 14.94
N GLU A 93 -4.49 -6.88 15.16
CA GLU A 93 -3.88 -6.64 16.47
C GLU A 93 -4.81 -5.88 17.43
N ALA A 94 -5.77 -5.11 16.92
CA ALA A 94 -6.79 -4.45 17.74
C ALA A 94 -7.81 -5.44 18.36
N CYS A 95 -7.85 -6.70 17.88
CA CYS A 95 -8.70 -7.75 18.44
C CYS A 95 -8.02 -8.45 19.60
N ALA A 96 -8.80 -9.09 20.48
CA ALA A 96 -8.25 -9.96 21.51
C ALA A 96 -7.43 -11.09 20.87
N ALA A 97 -6.30 -11.46 21.49
CA ALA A 97 -5.34 -12.38 20.90
C ALA A 97 -5.89 -13.80 20.68
N ASP A 98 -6.88 -14.20 21.47
CA ASP A 98 -7.56 -15.49 21.45
C ASP A 98 -8.90 -15.48 20.68
N ASP A 99 -9.39 -14.30 20.24
CA ASP A 99 -10.61 -14.19 19.44
C ASP A 99 -10.31 -14.30 17.94
N TRP A 100 -10.10 -15.53 17.48
CA TRP A 100 -9.77 -15.84 16.09
C TRP A 100 -10.89 -15.50 15.11
N VAL A 101 -12.16 -15.53 15.55
CA VAL A 101 -13.31 -15.12 14.73
C VAL A 101 -13.28 -13.62 14.49
N ALA A 102 -13.04 -12.81 15.53
CA ALA A 102 -12.90 -11.37 15.41
C ALA A 102 -11.66 -11.00 14.56
N ARG A 103 -10.53 -11.68 14.76
CA ARG A 103 -9.29 -11.46 13.99
C ARG A 103 -9.48 -11.70 12.50
N LEU A 104 -10.09 -12.82 12.11
CA LEU A 104 -10.40 -13.10 10.71
C LEU A 104 -11.41 -12.09 10.13
N SER A 105 -12.46 -11.78 10.90
CA SER A 105 -13.47 -10.81 10.48
C SER A 105 -12.87 -9.41 10.27
N SER A 106 -11.99 -8.97 11.15
CA SER A 106 -11.27 -7.69 11.05
C SER A 106 -10.31 -7.67 9.86
N TRP A 107 -9.62 -8.77 9.59
CA TRP A 107 -8.76 -8.91 8.42
C TRP A 107 -9.57 -8.74 7.11
N ILE A 108 -10.72 -9.43 7.00
CA ILE A 108 -11.59 -9.34 5.81
C ILE A 108 -12.13 -7.91 5.66
N ARG A 109 -12.63 -7.31 6.73
CA ARG A 109 -13.18 -5.94 6.70
C ARG A 109 -12.11 -4.93 6.30
N ALA A 110 -10.93 -4.99 6.93
CA ALA A 110 -9.82 -4.10 6.59
C ALA A 110 -9.33 -4.29 5.15
N SER A 111 -9.37 -5.54 4.61
CA SER A 111 -9.05 -5.82 3.20
C SER A 111 -10.03 -5.14 2.26
N VAL A 112 -11.34 -5.29 2.49
CA VAL A 112 -12.39 -4.65 1.68
C VAL A 112 -12.26 -3.13 1.73
N ASP A 113 -12.18 -2.55 2.93
CA ASP A 113 -12.14 -1.09 3.12
C ASP A 113 -10.86 -0.49 2.50
N THR A 114 -9.71 -1.13 2.72
CA THR A 114 -8.43 -0.63 2.17
C THR A 114 -8.41 -0.73 0.66
N TYR A 115 -8.87 -1.86 0.09
CA TYR A 115 -8.89 -2.04 -1.35
C TYR A 115 -9.85 -1.06 -2.03
N LEU A 116 -11.07 -0.87 -1.51
CA LEU A 116 -12.02 0.13 -2.01
C LEU A 116 -11.46 1.56 -1.96
N ALA A 117 -10.69 1.89 -0.93
CA ALA A 117 -10.07 3.21 -0.81
C ALA A 117 -8.89 3.41 -1.79
N THR A 118 -8.23 2.33 -2.23
CA THR A 118 -6.94 2.40 -2.91
C THR A 118 -6.90 1.69 -4.28
N TYR A 119 -8.02 1.16 -4.78
CA TYR A 119 -8.04 0.38 -6.03
C TYR A 119 -7.41 1.08 -7.22
N ARG A 120 -7.52 2.42 -7.31
CA ARG A 120 -6.94 3.17 -8.43
C ARG A 120 -5.42 3.09 -8.48
N ILE A 121 -4.74 3.14 -7.33
CA ILE A 121 -3.30 2.96 -7.29
C ILE A 121 -2.93 1.49 -7.47
N HIS A 122 -3.71 0.56 -6.87
CA HIS A 122 -3.57 -0.87 -7.09
C HIS A 122 -3.59 -1.20 -8.59
N ASP A 123 -4.57 -0.72 -9.33
CA ASP A 123 -4.69 -0.97 -10.78
C ASP A 123 -3.50 -0.43 -11.54
N ILE A 124 -2.99 0.75 -11.18
CA ILE A 124 -1.82 1.35 -11.82
C ILE A 124 -0.56 0.51 -11.60
N VAL A 125 -0.29 0.07 -10.38
CA VAL A 125 0.95 -0.65 -10.06
C VAL A 125 0.93 -2.10 -10.50
N TYR A 126 -0.25 -2.73 -10.63
CA TYR A 126 -0.40 -4.14 -10.98
C TYR A 126 -0.95 -4.40 -12.39
N THR A 127 -1.42 -3.38 -13.15
CA THR A 127 -1.93 -3.56 -14.52
C THR A 127 -0.90 -4.20 -15.46
N ASN A 128 0.40 -3.93 -15.28
CA ASN A 128 1.47 -4.51 -16.09
C ASN A 128 2.09 -5.78 -15.49
N HIS A 129 1.73 -6.13 -14.28
CA HIS A 129 2.13 -7.36 -13.62
C HIS A 129 0.88 -8.22 -13.51
N HIS A 130 0.77 -9.22 -14.37
CA HIS A 130 -0.38 -10.10 -14.40
C HIS A 130 -0.70 -10.61 -12.99
N HIS A 131 -1.91 -10.34 -12.47
CA HIS A 131 -2.44 -10.93 -11.23
C HIS A 131 -2.36 -12.48 -11.22
N HIS A 132 -2.07 -13.05 -12.37
CA HIS A 132 -1.86 -14.49 -12.58
C HIS A 132 -0.42 -14.92 -12.44
N ASP A 133 0.53 -14.00 -12.17
CA ASP A 133 1.90 -14.42 -11.92
C ASP A 133 1.93 -15.22 -10.61
N ARG A 134 2.26 -16.52 -10.77
CA ARG A 134 2.28 -17.48 -9.66
C ARG A 134 3.33 -17.15 -8.62
N ASP A 135 4.34 -16.39 -9.02
CA ASP A 135 5.50 -16.01 -8.22
C ASP A 135 5.42 -14.54 -7.73
N ASN A 136 4.22 -13.94 -7.67
CA ASN A 136 4.05 -12.58 -7.15
C ASN A 136 4.32 -12.56 -5.62
N PRO A 137 5.45 -11.98 -5.15
CA PRO A 137 5.82 -11.95 -3.74
C PRO A 137 4.84 -11.15 -2.89
N ASP A 138 4.22 -10.10 -3.44
CA ASP A 138 3.25 -9.25 -2.76
C ASP A 138 1.99 -10.02 -2.38
N LYS A 139 1.44 -10.76 -3.35
CA LYS A 139 0.33 -11.68 -3.09
C LYS A 139 0.73 -12.77 -2.09
N GLY A 140 1.95 -13.29 -2.19
CA GLY A 140 2.49 -14.26 -1.25
C GLY A 140 2.49 -13.76 0.19
N ALA A 141 2.88 -12.51 0.43
CA ALA A 141 2.89 -11.89 1.75
C ALA A 141 1.48 -11.73 2.34
N ILE A 142 0.51 -11.31 1.51
CA ILE A 142 -0.91 -11.18 1.95
C ILE A 142 -1.48 -12.56 2.31
N LEU A 143 -1.22 -13.57 1.48
CA LEU A 143 -1.65 -14.94 1.75
C LEU A 143 -1.01 -15.53 3.01
N ALA A 144 0.26 -15.25 3.26
CA ALA A 144 0.96 -15.71 4.46
C ALA A 144 0.35 -15.14 5.75
N GLN A 145 -0.01 -13.84 5.74
CA GLN A 145 -0.69 -13.22 6.89
C GLN A 145 -2.06 -13.87 7.16
N LEU A 146 -2.88 -14.07 6.12
CA LEU A 146 -4.17 -14.74 6.25
C LEU A 146 -4.05 -16.19 6.70
N GLN A 147 -3.07 -16.91 6.15
CA GLN A 147 -2.79 -18.30 6.54
C GLN A 147 -2.40 -18.38 8.02
N GLY A 148 -1.59 -17.45 8.52
CA GLY A 148 -1.25 -17.39 9.95
C GLY A 148 -2.47 -17.24 10.86
N ILE A 149 -3.48 -16.45 10.47
CA ILE A 149 -4.75 -16.32 11.21
C ILE A 149 -5.51 -17.65 11.18
N LEU A 150 -5.59 -18.31 10.03
CA LEU A 150 -6.30 -19.59 9.89
C LEU A 150 -5.63 -20.71 10.67
N GLU A 151 -4.31 -20.79 10.67
CA GLU A 151 -3.54 -21.77 11.44
C GLU A 151 -3.65 -21.52 12.95
N GLY A 152 -3.61 -20.25 13.38
CA GLY A 152 -3.79 -19.90 14.79
C GLY A 152 -5.18 -20.28 15.31
N GLY A 153 -6.24 -19.99 14.55
CA GLY A 153 -7.60 -20.40 14.90
C GLY A 153 -7.79 -21.93 14.93
N GLN A 154 -7.11 -22.65 14.02
CA GLN A 154 -7.09 -24.11 14.04
C GLN A 154 -6.38 -24.66 15.28
N GLN A 155 -5.22 -24.10 15.64
CA GLN A 155 -4.48 -24.51 16.85
C GLN A 155 -5.27 -24.22 18.12
N ALA A 156 -6.06 -23.15 18.15
CA ALA A 156 -6.97 -22.80 19.24
C ALA A 156 -8.27 -23.63 19.25
N GLY A 157 -8.52 -24.46 18.23
CA GLY A 157 -9.73 -25.27 18.12
C GLY A 157 -10.99 -24.50 17.70
N THR A 158 -10.82 -23.27 17.17
CA THR A 158 -11.93 -22.43 16.70
C THR A 158 -12.56 -22.99 15.43
N TRP A 159 -11.76 -23.60 14.56
CA TRP A 159 -12.14 -24.33 13.35
C TRP A 159 -11.19 -25.48 13.06
N SER A 160 -11.56 -26.36 12.13
CA SER A 160 -10.71 -27.48 11.67
C SER A 160 -10.54 -27.43 10.15
N LEU A 161 -9.31 -27.34 9.69
CA LEU A 161 -8.97 -27.21 8.26
C LEU A 161 -7.96 -28.26 7.85
N SER A 162 -8.24 -28.97 6.76
CA SER A 162 -7.28 -29.93 6.19
C SER A 162 -6.14 -29.23 5.44
N HIS A 163 -6.41 -28.08 4.83
CA HIS A 163 -5.49 -27.34 3.94
C HIS A 163 -5.61 -25.82 4.14
N PRO A 164 -5.04 -25.25 5.23
CA PRO A 164 -5.16 -23.82 5.54
C PRO A 164 -4.72 -22.89 4.39
N GLY A 165 -3.65 -23.23 3.66
CA GLY A 165 -3.19 -22.44 2.53
C GLY A 165 -4.16 -22.40 1.34
N ILE A 166 -4.90 -23.50 1.08
CA ILE A 166 -5.95 -23.48 0.04
C ILE A 166 -7.12 -22.63 0.50
N VAL A 167 -7.52 -22.73 1.77
CA VAL A 167 -8.59 -21.91 2.35
C VAL A 167 -8.21 -20.43 2.33
N ALA A 168 -6.97 -20.09 2.65
CA ALA A 168 -6.45 -18.72 2.53
C ALA A 168 -6.60 -18.19 1.10
N SER A 169 -6.23 -18.99 0.11
CA SER A 169 -6.36 -18.63 -1.31
C SER A 169 -7.82 -18.42 -1.73
N LEU A 170 -8.75 -19.25 -1.24
CA LEU A 170 -10.18 -19.11 -1.51
C LEU A 170 -10.75 -17.84 -0.89
N ILE A 171 -10.42 -17.56 0.37
CA ILE A 171 -10.87 -16.34 1.07
C ILE A 171 -10.30 -15.11 0.35
N TYR A 172 -9.01 -15.08 0.06
CA TYR A 172 -8.36 -13.98 -0.65
C TYR A 172 -9.03 -13.71 -2.01
N ALA A 173 -9.22 -14.76 -2.82
CA ALA A 173 -9.85 -14.64 -4.13
C ALA A 173 -11.31 -14.16 -4.03
N GLY A 174 -12.05 -14.65 -3.03
CA GLY A 174 -13.43 -14.23 -2.79
C GLY A 174 -13.54 -12.76 -2.35
N VAL A 175 -12.66 -12.31 -1.44
CA VAL A 175 -12.58 -10.91 -1.00
C VAL A 175 -12.25 -10.01 -2.19
N HIS A 176 -11.20 -10.35 -2.94
CA HIS A 176 -10.74 -9.55 -4.07
C HIS A 176 -11.82 -9.45 -5.17
N GLY A 177 -12.32 -10.59 -5.65
CA GLY A 177 -13.30 -10.61 -6.73
C GLY A 177 -14.62 -9.94 -6.37
N ALA A 178 -15.15 -10.16 -5.15
CA ALA A 178 -16.36 -9.49 -4.71
C ALA A 178 -16.20 -7.97 -4.55
N THR A 179 -14.99 -7.52 -4.18
CA THR A 179 -14.69 -6.09 -4.10
C THR A 179 -14.55 -5.47 -5.49
N ASP A 180 -13.95 -6.18 -6.45
CA ASP A 180 -13.86 -5.75 -7.85
C ASP A 180 -15.26 -5.55 -8.48
N ASP A 181 -16.20 -6.46 -8.20
CA ASP A 181 -17.59 -6.35 -8.69
C ASP A 181 -18.25 -5.07 -8.17
N VAL A 182 -18.02 -4.70 -6.89
CA VAL A 182 -18.56 -3.47 -6.30
C VAL A 182 -17.90 -2.23 -6.89
N ILE A 183 -16.58 -2.25 -7.11
CA ILE A 183 -15.84 -1.17 -7.78
C ILE A 183 -16.39 -0.96 -9.20
N ALA A 184 -16.58 -2.04 -9.96
CA ALA A 184 -17.10 -2.00 -11.34
C ALA A 184 -18.54 -1.48 -11.40
N ALA A 185 -19.39 -1.87 -10.44
CA ALA A 185 -20.78 -1.42 -10.33
C ALA A 185 -20.90 0.06 -9.89
N ARG A 186 -19.84 0.67 -9.36
CA ARG A 186 -19.82 2.01 -8.76
C ARG A 186 -20.92 2.23 -7.72
N GLN A 187 -21.39 1.17 -7.10
CA GLN A 187 -22.45 1.14 -6.10
C GLN A 187 -22.11 0.07 -5.08
N GLY A 188 -22.18 0.39 -3.81
CA GLY A 188 -22.05 -0.59 -2.74
C GLY A 188 -21.72 0.06 -1.41
N ASP A 189 -22.25 -0.56 -0.36
CA ASP A 189 -21.88 -0.30 1.01
C ASP A 189 -20.75 -1.26 1.38
N SER A 190 -19.57 -0.74 1.68
CA SER A 190 -18.39 -1.53 2.06
C SER A 190 -18.66 -2.41 3.28
N GLN A 191 -19.45 -1.90 4.24
CA GLN A 191 -19.80 -2.63 5.44
C GLN A 191 -20.72 -3.82 5.11
N ALA A 192 -21.75 -3.61 4.32
CA ALA A 192 -22.64 -4.67 3.89
C ALA A 192 -21.91 -5.75 3.09
N LEU A 193 -21.00 -5.34 2.18
CA LEU A 193 -20.14 -6.26 1.44
C LEU A 193 -19.26 -7.10 2.38
N ALA A 194 -18.53 -6.44 3.28
CA ALA A 194 -17.66 -7.12 4.22
C ALA A 194 -18.44 -8.10 5.10
N ASP A 195 -19.62 -7.72 5.59
CA ASP A 195 -20.47 -8.58 6.42
C ASP A 195 -20.93 -9.85 5.66
N VAL A 196 -21.31 -9.73 4.39
CA VAL A 196 -21.67 -10.88 3.55
C VAL A 196 -20.47 -11.82 3.34
N ILE A 197 -19.31 -11.27 3.06
CA ILE A 197 -18.08 -12.06 2.88
C ILE A 197 -17.69 -12.75 4.19
N ILE A 198 -17.68 -12.03 5.32
CA ILE A 198 -17.35 -12.56 6.65
C ILE A 198 -18.29 -13.73 6.98
N GLN A 199 -19.61 -13.53 6.86
CA GLN A 199 -20.59 -14.57 7.16
C GLN A 199 -20.41 -15.81 6.27
N SER A 200 -20.02 -15.62 5.01
CA SER A 200 -19.76 -16.71 4.07
C SER A 200 -18.50 -17.48 4.44
N CYS A 201 -17.41 -16.78 4.80
CA CYS A 201 -16.17 -17.38 5.25
C CYS A 201 -16.34 -18.14 6.57
N LEU A 202 -17.03 -17.57 7.57
CA LEU A 202 -17.27 -18.22 8.85
C LEU A 202 -18.11 -19.51 8.69
N ARG A 203 -19.12 -19.48 7.83
CA ARG A 203 -19.89 -20.70 7.48
C ARG A 203 -19.02 -21.77 6.84
N MET A 204 -18.15 -21.38 5.90
CA MET A 204 -17.20 -22.29 5.24
C MET A 204 -16.23 -22.93 6.27
N LEU A 205 -15.87 -22.19 7.32
CA LEU A 205 -15.02 -22.66 8.42
C LEU A 205 -15.77 -23.47 9.48
N GLY A 206 -17.09 -23.63 9.35
CA GLY A 206 -17.92 -24.37 10.31
C GLY A 206 -18.22 -23.62 11.61
N VAL A 207 -18.02 -22.30 11.63
CA VAL A 207 -18.33 -21.46 12.80
C VAL A 207 -19.85 -21.23 12.84
N PRO A 208 -20.52 -21.60 13.96
CA PRO A 208 -21.96 -21.39 14.13
C PRO A 208 -22.31 -19.90 14.05
N ARG A 209 -23.52 -19.58 13.59
CA ARG A 209 -24.05 -18.22 13.78
C ARG A 209 -24.28 -17.96 15.26
N ALA A 210 -23.75 -16.86 15.76
CA ALA A 210 -24.10 -16.35 17.09
C ALA A 210 -25.55 -15.87 17.13
#